data_f6904b4df43c1a8ef7a34d6e7d4853ed
#
_entry.id   f6904b4df43c1a8ef7a34d6e7d4853ed
#
_cell.length_a   1.000
_cell.length_b   1.000
_cell.length_c   1.000
_cell.angle_alpha   90.00
_cell.angle_beta   90.00
_cell.angle_gamma   90.00
#
_symmetry.space_group_name_H-M   'P 1'
#
loop_
_entity.id
_entity.type
_entity.pdbx_description
1 polymer ?
#
loop_
_entity_poly.entity_id
_entity_poly.type
_entity_poly.pdbx_seq_one_letter_code
_entity_poly.pdbx_strand_id
1 'polypeptide(L)'
;MAGKCFRIPSNTTVYLEGGAVLKGCLTCDSVENVKILGHGMLLEPQQGISVAYSKNVLIDGITVVNSRHYTVSGGQSQGITIKNLKSFSYQGWSDGLDFMSCSDVVIDDVFLRNSDDCIAIYTHRWNYYGDSRNIRVLNSTLWADIAHPINIGTHGNTKTGDEVLEDILFKNIDILEHDEDDRDYQGCMTINVGDHNLAQNITFEDIRVEHIQEGQLFHLRVMYNQKYNTGPGRGVRNITFR
;
A
#
# COMPACT_ATOMS: atom_id res chain seq x y z
N MET A 1 0.95 -3.23 25.50
CA MET A 1 1.36 -1.82 25.34
C MET A 1 1.99 -1.71 23.94
N ALA A 2 1.50 -0.82 23.09
CA ALA A 2 2.15 -0.53 21.81
C ALA A 2 3.56 0.01 22.12
N GLY A 3 4.56 -0.52 21.42
CA GLY A 3 5.94 -0.09 21.61
C GLY A 3 6.16 1.36 21.19
N LYS A 4 7.29 1.91 21.56
CA LYS A 4 7.69 3.28 21.21
C LYS A 4 7.97 3.37 19.69
N CYS A 5 7.54 4.47 19.04
CA CYS A 5 7.97 4.78 17.68
C CYS A 5 9.32 5.50 17.70
N PHE A 6 10.24 5.04 16.86
CA PHE A 6 11.57 5.60 16.72
C PHE A 6 11.60 6.49 15.47
N ARG A 7 11.86 7.78 15.67
CA ARG A 7 12.07 8.73 14.58
C ARG A 7 13.48 8.56 14.01
N ILE A 8 13.56 8.42 12.72
CA ILE A 8 14.83 8.23 11.99
C ILE A 8 15.21 9.57 11.34
N PRO A 9 16.38 10.13 11.66
CA PRO A 9 16.85 11.36 11.02
C PRO A 9 17.24 11.15 9.55
N SER A 10 17.34 12.24 8.79
CA SER A 10 17.90 12.22 7.41
C SER A 10 19.32 11.64 7.38
N ASN A 11 19.70 11.08 6.23
CA ASN A 11 21.03 10.51 5.98
C ASN A 11 21.44 9.39 6.96
N THR A 12 20.44 8.63 7.45
CA THR A 12 20.65 7.59 8.45
C THR A 12 20.39 6.21 7.87
N THR A 13 21.20 5.25 8.26
CA THR A 13 20.95 3.82 8.04
C THR A 13 20.59 3.17 9.37
N VAL A 14 19.40 2.56 9.43
CA VAL A 14 18.98 1.66 10.51
C VAL A 14 19.20 0.25 10.03
N TYR A 15 19.89 -0.57 10.81
CA TYR A 15 20.10 -1.98 10.49
C TYR A 15 19.52 -2.86 11.59
N LEU A 16 18.59 -3.73 11.22
CA LEU A 16 18.00 -4.73 12.10
C LEU A 16 18.62 -6.09 11.78
N GLU A 17 19.50 -6.56 12.63
CA GLU A 17 20.17 -7.85 12.44
C GLU A 17 19.18 -9.02 12.35
N GLY A 18 19.57 -10.08 11.66
CA GLY A 18 18.81 -11.33 11.63
C GLY A 18 18.61 -11.87 13.04
N GLY A 19 17.37 -12.18 13.40
CA GLY A 19 16.98 -12.61 14.74
C GLY A 19 16.69 -11.46 15.73
N ALA A 20 17.00 -10.22 15.41
CA ALA A 20 16.59 -9.08 16.23
C ALA A 20 15.07 -8.87 16.18
N VAL A 21 14.46 -8.63 17.33
CA VAL A 21 13.02 -8.33 17.46
C VAL A 21 12.84 -6.98 18.11
N LEU A 22 12.27 -6.05 17.35
CA LEU A 22 11.91 -4.71 17.83
C LEU A 22 10.40 -4.64 18.10
N LYS A 23 10.01 -4.42 19.35
CA LYS A 23 8.63 -4.09 19.74
C LYS A 23 8.44 -2.58 19.64
N GLY A 24 8.03 -2.11 18.48
CA GLY A 24 7.86 -0.69 18.22
C GLY A 24 7.71 -0.40 16.72
N CYS A 25 7.66 0.86 16.38
CA CYS A 25 7.53 1.35 15.01
C CYS A 25 8.71 2.22 14.59
N LEU A 26 8.92 2.36 13.29
CA LEU A 26 9.93 3.24 12.70
C LEU A 26 9.23 4.37 11.95
N THR A 27 9.69 5.60 12.11
CA THR A 27 9.06 6.77 11.49
C THR A 27 10.09 7.62 10.76
N CYS A 28 9.88 7.80 9.46
CA CYS A 28 10.53 8.76 8.59
C CYS A 28 9.53 9.90 8.35
N ASP A 29 9.73 11.05 8.96
CA ASP A 29 8.86 12.20 8.83
C ASP A 29 9.67 13.45 8.47
N SER A 30 9.41 13.99 7.27
CA SER A 30 10.12 15.15 6.72
C SER A 30 11.64 14.94 6.64
N VAL A 31 12.05 13.75 6.18
CA VAL A 31 13.46 13.33 6.09
C VAL A 31 13.83 12.90 4.68
N GLU A 32 15.15 12.77 4.43
CA GLU A 32 15.67 12.29 3.17
C GLU A 32 16.85 11.33 3.34
N ASN A 33 17.07 10.49 2.32
CA ASN A 33 18.21 9.57 2.24
C ASN A 33 18.27 8.61 3.44
N VAL A 34 17.16 7.95 3.76
CA VAL A 34 17.08 6.99 4.86
C VAL A 34 17.13 5.56 4.30
N LYS A 35 17.84 4.69 5.01
CA LYS A 35 17.85 3.25 4.74
C LYS A 35 17.44 2.48 5.98
N ILE A 36 16.50 1.56 5.83
CA ILE A 36 16.07 0.60 6.86
C ILE A 36 16.36 -0.78 6.30
N LEU A 37 17.37 -1.42 6.82
CA LEU A 37 17.97 -2.63 6.23
C LEU A 37 18.03 -3.77 7.24
N GLY A 38 18.15 -4.99 6.73
CA GLY A 38 18.47 -6.18 7.52
C GLY A 38 17.33 -7.20 7.52
N HIS A 39 17.49 -8.26 8.32
CA HIS A 39 16.54 -9.37 8.38
C HIS A 39 15.92 -9.53 9.78
N GLY A 40 15.86 -8.44 10.53
CA GLY A 40 15.16 -8.38 11.82
C GLY A 40 13.65 -8.22 11.66
N MET A 41 12.96 -8.21 12.79
CA MET A 41 11.52 -8.22 12.87
C MET A 41 10.98 -7.02 13.64
N LEU A 42 9.93 -6.37 13.15
CA LEU A 42 9.04 -5.53 13.93
C LEU A 42 7.89 -6.40 14.43
N LEU A 43 7.71 -6.48 15.74
CA LEU A 43 6.68 -7.32 16.36
C LEU A 43 5.59 -6.48 17.00
N GLU A 44 4.35 -6.73 16.59
CA GLU A 44 3.14 -6.09 17.13
C GLU A 44 3.21 -4.54 17.17
N PRO A 45 3.75 -3.87 16.15
CA PRO A 45 3.75 -2.41 16.15
C PRO A 45 2.32 -1.87 16.07
N GLN A 46 2.10 -0.66 16.57
CA GLN A 46 0.83 0.06 16.32
C GLN A 46 0.67 0.36 14.83
N GLN A 47 1.76 0.71 14.18
CA GLN A 47 1.96 0.86 12.75
C GLN A 47 3.43 0.48 12.48
N GLY A 48 3.74 -0.25 11.43
CA GLY A 48 5.09 -0.77 11.23
C GLY A 48 6.11 0.32 10.89
N ILE A 49 6.15 0.73 9.63
CA ILE A 49 7.06 1.78 9.14
C ILE A 49 6.23 2.89 8.48
N SER A 50 6.37 4.12 8.95
CA SER A 50 5.72 5.29 8.37
C SER A 50 6.73 6.17 7.64
N VAL A 51 6.41 6.55 6.40
CA VAL A 51 7.20 7.43 5.54
C VAL A 51 6.34 8.62 5.11
N ALA A 52 6.45 9.74 5.82
CA ALA A 52 5.65 10.92 5.59
C ALA A 52 6.50 12.11 5.15
N TYR A 53 6.08 12.84 4.12
CA TYR A 53 6.74 14.05 3.61
C TYR A 53 8.24 13.88 3.36
N SER A 54 8.65 12.67 2.93
CA SER A 54 10.05 12.23 2.90
C SER A 54 10.49 11.89 1.49
N LYS A 55 11.83 11.83 1.29
CA LYS A 55 12.44 11.53 -0.02
C LYS A 55 13.54 10.48 0.09
N ASN A 56 13.65 9.62 -0.92
CA ASN A 56 14.71 8.62 -1.04
C ASN A 56 14.80 7.70 0.20
N VAL A 57 13.75 6.93 0.45
CA VAL A 57 13.68 5.97 1.55
C VAL A 57 13.77 4.55 1.01
N LEU A 58 14.75 3.79 1.47
CA LEU A 58 14.92 2.37 1.16
C LEU A 58 14.56 1.51 2.38
N ILE A 59 13.67 0.54 2.19
CA ILE A 59 13.32 -0.51 3.16
C ILE A 59 13.67 -1.85 2.52
N ASP A 60 14.56 -2.64 3.13
CA ASP A 60 15.02 -3.91 2.55
C ASP A 60 15.21 -4.99 3.60
N GLY A 61 14.53 -6.13 3.41
CA GLY A 61 14.68 -7.37 4.17
C GLY A 61 13.86 -7.50 5.45
N ILE A 62 13.16 -6.46 5.86
CA ILE A 62 12.44 -6.40 7.15
C ILE A 62 11.22 -7.32 7.15
N THR A 63 11.00 -7.99 8.28
CA THR A 63 9.74 -8.71 8.54
C THR A 63 8.88 -7.93 9.54
N VAL A 64 7.60 -7.76 9.24
CA VAL A 64 6.64 -7.13 10.15
C VAL A 64 5.57 -8.16 10.53
N VAL A 65 5.36 -8.33 11.81
CA VAL A 65 4.41 -9.33 12.34
C VAL A 65 3.37 -8.65 13.21
N ASN A 66 2.09 -8.91 12.89
CA ASN A 66 0.93 -8.42 13.63
C ASN A 66 0.93 -6.91 13.86
N SER A 67 1.18 -6.14 12.80
CA SER A 67 0.90 -4.70 12.83
C SER A 67 -0.58 -4.49 13.14
N ARG A 68 -0.91 -3.53 13.99
CA ARG A 68 -2.30 -3.20 14.34
C ARG A 68 -2.96 -2.29 13.32
N HIS A 69 -2.16 -1.73 12.43
CA HIS A 69 -2.56 -0.91 11.30
C HIS A 69 -1.56 -1.20 10.17
N TYR A 70 -1.29 -0.29 9.26
CA TYR A 70 -0.41 -0.52 8.11
C TYR A 70 0.95 -1.15 8.47
N THR A 71 1.38 -2.08 7.64
CA THR A 71 2.76 -2.58 7.68
C THR A 71 3.75 -1.51 7.27
N VAL A 72 3.52 -0.86 6.12
CA VAL A 72 4.22 0.37 5.70
C VAL A 72 3.20 1.36 5.18
N SER A 73 3.33 2.61 5.55
CA SER A 73 2.58 3.70 4.94
C SER A 73 3.49 4.75 4.33
N GLY A 74 3.17 5.18 3.12
CA GLY A 74 3.73 6.35 2.45
C GLY A 74 2.70 7.48 2.42
N GLY A 75 3.11 8.69 2.80
CA GLY A 75 2.24 9.86 2.72
C GLY A 75 2.99 11.06 2.15
N GLN A 76 2.50 11.59 1.01
CA GLN A 76 3.08 12.78 0.34
C GLN A 76 4.62 12.71 0.21
N SER A 77 5.12 11.52 -0.20
CA SER A 77 6.55 11.18 -0.23
C SER A 77 6.99 10.75 -1.63
N GLN A 78 8.29 10.83 -1.91
CA GLN A 78 8.86 10.54 -3.22
C GLN A 78 10.10 9.66 -3.13
N GLY A 79 10.22 8.71 -4.07
CA GLY A 79 11.41 7.85 -4.14
C GLY A 79 11.45 6.82 -3.01
N ILE A 80 10.34 6.10 -2.79
CA ILE A 80 10.27 5.02 -1.80
C ILE A 80 10.60 3.70 -2.52
N THR A 81 11.56 2.97 -1.99
CA THR A 81 11.88 1.62 -2.47
C THR A 81 11.69 0.62 -1.34
N ILE A 82 10.87 -0.39 -1.57
CA ILE A 82 10.61 -1.49 -0.63
C ILE A 82 11.00 -2.79 -1.31
N LYS A 83 11.92 -3.53 -0.71
CA LYS A 83 12.40 -4.80 -1.24
C LYS A 83 12.40 -5.89 -0.19
N ASN A 84 12.13 -7.13 -0.63
CA ASN A 84 12.28 -8.32 0.22
C ASN A 84 11.61 -8.18 1.60
N LEU A 85 10.55 -7.37 1.69
CA LEU A 85 9.78 -7.19 2.92
C LEU A 85 8.75 -8.31 3.06
N LYS A 86 8.52 -8.74 4.28
CA LYS A 86 7.50 -9.72 4.61
C LYS A 86 6.54 -9.17 5.66
N SER A 87 5.24 -9.32 5.42
CA SER A 87 4.19 -8.95 6.36
C SER A 87 3.30 -10.13 6.68
N PHE A 88 3.01 -10.30 7.97
CA PHE A 88 2.05 -11.28 8.46
C PHE A 88 1.18 -10.61 9.51
N SER A 89 -0.13 -10.45 9.24
CA SER A 89 -1.03 -9.81 10.19
C SER A 89 -2.42 -10.43 10.14
N TYR A 90 -3.01 -10.62 11.32
CA TYR A 90 -4.39 -11.07 11.50
C TYR A 90 -5.28 -10.03 12.21
N GLN A 91 -4.73 -8.87 12.51
CA GLN A 91 -5.48 -7.79 13.16
C GLN A 91 -6.41 -7.13 12.14
N GLY A 92 -7.63 -6.79 12.52
CA GLY A 92 -8.48 -5.95 11.69
C GLY A 92 -7.80 -4.59 11.39
N TRP A 93 -8.00 -4.05 10.19
CA TRP A 93 -7.39 -2.81 9.70
C TRP A 93 -5.86 -2.87 9.50
N SER A 94 -5.31 -4.08 9.36
CA SER A 94 -3.87 -4.27 9.19
C SER A 94 -3.51 -4.49 7.73
N ASP A 95 -3.60 -3.41 6.98
CA ASP A 95 -3.17 -3.36 5.60
C ASP A 95 -1.65 -3.64 5.46
N GLY A 96 -1.24 -4.02 4.29
CA GLY A 96 0.16 -4.20 3.95
C GLY A 96 0.85 -2.86 3.65
N LEU A 97 0.81 -2.43 2.40
CA LEU A 97 1.54 -1.26 1.93
C LEU A 97 0.57 -0.21 1.39
N ASP A 98 0.41 0.89 2.10
CA ASP A 98 -0.50 1.98 1.74
C ASP A 98 0.25 3.23 1.30
N PHE A 99 -0.08 3.75 0.13
CA PHE A 99 0.53 4.96 -0.42
C PHE A 99 -0.53 6.02 -0.71
N MET A 100 -0.35 7.19 -0.11
CA MET A 100 -1.22 8.36 -0.21
C MET A 100 -0.44 9.54 -0.78
N SER A 101 -0.79 10.01 -1.97
CA SER A 101 -0.09 11.12 -2.63
C SER A 101 1.41 10.88 -2.79
N CYS A 102 1.82 9.68 -3.21
CA CYS A 102 3.23 9.30 -3.34
C CYS A 102 3.64 9.17 -4.81
N SER A 103 4.90 9.45 -5.10
CA SER A 103 5.49 9.27 -6.43
C SER A 103 6.82 8.53 -6.40
N ASP A 104 7.16 7.91 -7.55
CA ASP A 104 8.41 7.18 -7.72
C ASP A 104 8.57 6.06 -6.68
N VAL A 105 7.54 5.21 -6.55
CA VAL A 105 7.52 4.09 -5.60
C VAL A 105 7.87 2.79 -6.32
N VAL A 106 8.81 2.04 -5.77
CA VAL A 106 9.17 0.69 -6.24
C VAL A 106 8.99 -0.31 -5.11
N ILE A 107 8.17 -1.32 -5.36
CA ILE A 107 7.94 -2.47 -4.48
C ILE A 107 8.39 -3.71 -5.25
N ASP A 108 9.31 -4.48 -4.69
CA ASP A 108 9.92 -5.62 -5.37
C ASP A 108 10.20 -6.77 -4.41
N ASP A 109 9.82 -7.98 -4.78
CA ASP A 109 10.06 -9.20 -3.99
C ASP A 109 9.49 -9.10 -2.55
N VAL A 110 8.20 -8.72 -2.42
CA VAL A 110 7.52 -8.68 -1.12
C VAL A 110 6.58 -9.88 -0.96
N PHE A 111 6.41 -10.32 0.27
CA PHE A 111 5.38 -11.29 0.66
C PHE A 111 4.44 -10.63 1.68
N LEU A 112 3.18 -10.46 1.31
CA LEU A 112 2.18 -9.79 2.15
C LEU A 112 1.03 -10.74 2.45
N ARG A 113 0.87 -11.12 3.71
CA ARG A 113 -0.34 -11.77 4.21
C ARG A 113 -0.98 -10.89 5.26
N ASN A 114 -2.06 -10.23 4.87
CA ASN A 114 -2.71 -9.20 5.66
C ASN A 114 -4.21 -9.47 5.78
N SER A 115 -4.82 -9.06 6.89
CA SER A 115 -6.26 -9.15 7.10
C SER A 115 -7.00 -7.85 6.77
N ASP A 116 -6.44 -7.09 5.86
CA ASP A 116 -7.02 -5.97 5.13
C ASP A 116 -6.25 -5.84 3.81
N ASP A 117 -6.34 -4.71 3.09
CA ASP A 117 -5.72 -4.54 1.78
C ASP A 117 -4.21 -4.85 1.80
N CYS A 118 -3.71 -5.73 0.89
CA CYS A 118 -2.27 -5.97 0.81
C CYS A 118 -1.52 -4.77 0.26
N ILE A 119 -2.02 -4.14 -0.82
CA ILE A 119 -1.45 -2.93 -1.40
C ILE A 119 -2.58 -1.96 -1.73
N ALA A 120 -2.54 -0.76 -1.14
CA ALA A 120 -3.48 0.30 -1.39
C ALA A 120 -2.81 1.57 -1.91
N ILE A 121 -3.39 2.19 -2.95
CA ILE A 121 -2.86 3.40 -3.58
C ILE A 121 -3.97 4.43 -3.68
N TYR A 122 -3.81 5.54 -2.97
CA TYR A 122 -4.76 6.64 -2.89
C TYR A 122 -4.12 7.96 -3.32
N THR A 123 -4.93 8.94 -3.67
CA THR A 123 -4.48 10.33 -3.81
C THR A 123 -4.53 11.02 -2.45
N HIS A 124 -5.68 11.49 -2.02
CA HIS A 124 -5.82 12.11 -0.70
C HIS A 124 -6.34 11.13 0.34
N ARG A 125 -5.70 11.11 1.49
CA ARG A 125 -6.25 10.56 2.73
C ARG A 125 -5.66 11.31 3.92
N TRP A 126 -6.50 11.63 4.92
CA TRP A 126 -6.11 12.40 6.10
C TRP A 126 -5.50 13.77 5.74
N ASN A 127 -4.21 13.98 6.04
CA ASN A 127 -3.48 15.22 5.77
C ASN A 127 -2.58 15.16 4.54
N TYR A 128 -2.66 14.06 3.76
CA TYR A 128 -1.87 13.92 2.55
C TYR A 128 -2.71 14.31 1.33
N TYR A 129 -2.17 15.15 0.48
CA TYR A 129 -2.84 15.70 -0.71
C TYR A 129 -1.94 15.64 -1.92
N GLY A 130 -2.48 15.29 -3.05
CA GLY A 130 -1.78 15.29 -4.33
C GLY A 130 -1.94 13.98 -5.10
N ASP A 131 -1.27 13.91 -6.21
CA ASP A 131 -1.31 12.76 -7.11
C ASP A 131 -0.50 11.59 -6.57
N SER A 132 -0.88 10.37 -7.00
CA SER A 132 -0.03 9.19 -6.87
C SER A 132 0.42 8.74 -8.25
N ARG A 133 1.74 8.73 -8.51
CA ARG A 133 2.31 8.54 -9.84
C ARG A 133 3.56 7.67 -9.85
N ASN A 134 3.80 7.02 -10.99
CA ASN A 134 5.02 6.24 -11.24
C ASN A 134 5.28 5.22 -10.13
N ILE A 135 4.32 4.30 -9.95
CA ILE A 135 4.39 3.24 -8.94
C ILE A 135 4.60 1.90 -9.64
N ARG A 136 5.56 1.13 -9.19
CA ARG A 136 5.90 -0.20 -9.71
C ARG A 136 5.83 -1.23 -8.60
N VAL A 137 5.02 -2.27 -8.79
CA VAL A 137 4.93 -3.45 -7.92
C VAL A 137 5.36 -4.66 -8.73
N LEU A 138 6.43 -5.30 -8.30
CA LEU A 138 7.13 -6.32 -9.08
C LEU A 138 7.36 -7.59 -8.25
N ASN A 139 7.32 -8.76 -8.90
CA ASN A 139 7.86 -10.04 -8.37
C ASN A 139 7.35 -10.38 -6.97
N SER A 140 6.09 -10.17 -6.68
CA SER A 140 5.58 -10.19 -5.31
C SER A 140 4.45 -11.19 -5.12
N THR A 141 4.25 -11.62 -3.88
CA THR A 141 3.19 -12.54 -3.49
C THR A 141 2.26 -11.86 -2.49
N LEU A 142 0.96 -11.89 -2.79
CA LEU A 142 -0.08 -11.23 -2.01
C LEU A 142 -1.10 -12.27 -1.52
N TRP A 143 -1.51 -12.14 -0.27
CA TRP A 143 -2.52 -12.98 0.35
C TRP A 143 -3.41 -12.09 1.22
N ALA A 144 -4.58 -11.73 0.71
CA ALA A 144 -5.57 -10.99 1.47
C ALA A 144 -6.48 -11.98 2.20
N ASP A 145 -6.34 -12.09 3.52
CA ASP A 145 -7.25 -12.91 4.33
C ASP A 145 -8.65 -12.31 4.38
N ILE A 146 -8.75 -10.98 4.27
CA ILE A 146 -9.96 -10.17 4.10
C ILE A 146 -9.59 -8.96 3.23
N ALA A 147 -10.55 -8.40 2.50
CA ALA A 147 -10.38 -7.23 1.61
C ALA A 147 -9.52 -7.54 0.36
N HIS A 148 -8.72 -6.60 -0.12
CA HIS A 148 -8.16 -6.67 -1.47
C HIS A 148 -6.66 -6.99 -1.49
N PRO A 149 -6.22 -7.89 -2.38
CA PRO A 149 -4.79 -7.94 -2.73
C PRO A 149 -4.28 -6.62 -3.31
N ILE A 150 -5.08 -5.96 -4.17
CA ILE A 150 -4.73 -4.68 -4.80
C ILE A 150 -5.95 -3.76 -4.78
N ASN A 151 -5.81 -2.59 -4.15
CA ASN A 151 -6.86 -1.57 -4.05
C ASN A 151 -6.35 -0.21 -4.54
N ILE A 152 -6.98 0.36 -5.57
CA ILE A 152 -6.59 1.65 -6.16
C ILE A 152 -7.79 2.58 -6.17
N GLY A 153 -7.63 3.78 -5.62
CA GLY A 153 -8.54 4.90 -5.85
C GLY A 153 -9.42 5.31 -4.70
N THR A 154 -10.11 4.47 -4.05
CA THR A 154 -11.14 4.68 -3.01
C THR A 154 -11.23 6.09 -2.38
N HIS A 155 -10.14 6.59 -1.82
CA HIS A 155 -10.08 7.90 -1.16
C HIS A 155 -9.48 8.98 -2.06
N GLY A 156 -10.04 10.19 -2.00
CA GLY A 156 -9.60 11.34 -2.77
C GLY A 156 -10.07 12.65 -2.16
N ASN A 157 -9.97 13.74 -2.92
CA ASN A 157 -10.24 15.08 -2.44
C ASN A 157 -11.38 15.74 -3.22
N THR A 158 -12.55 15.83 -2.61
CA THR A 158 -13.75 16.46 -3.21
C THR A 158 -13.77 17.98 -3.08
N LYS A 159 -12.83 18.60 -2.34
CA LYS A 159 -12.89 20.03 -2.02
C LYS A 159 -12.04 20.87 -2.94
N THR A 160 -10.83 20.44 -3.25
CA THR A 160 -9.83 21.30 -3.93
C THR A 160 -9.10 20.62 -5.07
N GLY A 161 -9.23 19.28 -5.24
CA GLY A 161 -8.34 18.52 -6.09
C GLY A 161 -9.00 17.86 -7.27
N ASP A 162 -8.30 17.93 -8.39
CA ASP A 162 -8.46 17.05 -9.54
C ASP A 162 -7.31 16.07 -9.59
N GLU A 163 -7.08 15.37 -8.47
CA GLU A 163 -5.95 14.48 -8.27
C GLU A 163 -6.02 13.22 -9.16
N VAL A 164 -4.85 12.68 -9.47
CA VAL A 164 -4.70 11.60 -10.45
C VAL A 164 -3.89 10.45 -9.85
N LEU A 165 -4.35 9.24 -10.15
CA LEU A 165 -3.64 7.98 -9.95
C LEU A 165 -3.16 7.54 -11.34
N GLU A 166 -1.85 7.60 -11.62
CA GLU A 166 -1.39 7.31 -12.96
C GLU A 166 -0.01 6.65 -13.04
N ASP A 167 0.24 6.02 -14.18
CA ASP A 167 1.50 5.34 -14.47
C ASP A 167 1.85 4.28 -13.42
N ILE A 168 0.89 3.39 -13.15
CA ILE A 168 1.01 2.33 -12.15
C ILE A 168 1.17 0.98 -12.87
N LEU A 169 2.16 0.20 -12.47
CA LEU A 169 2.42 -1.13 -13.00
C LEU A 169 2.47 -2.17 -11.88
N PHE A 170 1.65 -3.21 -12.03
CA PHE A 170 1.78 -4.46 -11.29
C PHE A 170 2.28 -5.51 -12.27
N LYS A 171 3.41 -6.16 -11.97
CA LYS A 171 4.01 -7.15 -12.87
C LYS A 171 4.59 -8.32 -12.11
N ASN A 172 4.29 -9.53 -12.61
CA ASN A 172 4.75 -10.79 -12.04
C ASN A 172 4.32 -10.93 -10.56
N ILE A 173 2.99 -10.98 -10.36
CA ILE A 173 2.38 -11.03 -9.02
C ILE A 173 1.62 -12.36 -8.87
N ASP A 174 1.89 -13.06 -7.76
CA ASP A 174 1.09 -14.19 -7.32
C ASP A 174 0.11 -13.72 -6.24
N ILE A 175 -1.19 -13.91 -6.47
CA ILE A 175 -2.24 -13.65 -5.51
C ILE A 175 -2.78 -14.99 -5.03
N LEU A 176 -2.49 -15.35 -3.79
CA LEU A 176 -2.81 -16.66 -3.25
C LEU A 176 -4.25 -16.75 -2.73
N GLU A 177 -4.77 -15.64 -2.20
CA GLU A 177 -6.12 -15.58 -1.64
C GLU A 177 -6.73 -14.19 -1.81
N HIS A 178 -8.04 -14.16 -2.02
CA HIS A 178 -8.89 -12.96 -2.01
C HIS A 178 -10.24 -13.30 -1.37
N ASP A 179 -10.66 -12.47 -0.42
CA ASP A 179 -11.93 -12.61 0.28
C ASP A 179 -12.52 -11.24 0.60
N GLU A 180 -13.55 -10.81 -0.18
CA GLU A 180 -14.26 -9.54 0.01
C GLU A 180 -15.76 -9.74 -0.23
N ASP A 181 -16.55 -9.63 0.81
CA ASP A 181 -17.99 -9.84 0.80
C ASP A 181 -18.81 -8.58 0.45
N ASP A 182 -18.23 -7.39 0.53
CA ASP A 182 -18.89 -6.13 0.15
C ASP A 182 -19.09 -6.05 -1.36
N ARG A 183 -20.28 -6.39 -1.84
CA ARG A 183 -20.62 -6.47 -3.27
C ARG A 183 -20.36 -5.20 -4.07
N ASP A 184 -20.36 -4.06 -3.42
CA ASP A 184 -20.08 -2.78 -4.06
C ASP A 184 -18.59 -2.45 -4.08
N TYR A 185 -17.75 -3.33 -3.52
CA TYR A 185 -16.33 -3.08 -3.33
C TYR A 185 -15.42 -4.26 -3.67
N GLN A 186 -15.98 -5.34 -4.16
CA GLN A 186 -15.24 -6.55 -4.54
C GLN A 186 -14.21 -6.31 -5.63
N GLY A 187 -13.18 -7.14 -5.64
CA GLY A 187 -12.18 -7.21 -6.70
C GLY A 187 -10.79 -7.57 -6.18
N CYS A 188 -10.23 -8.65 -6.72
CA CYS A 188 -8.86 -9.05 -6.46
C CYS A 188 -7.87 -7.96 -6.96
N MET A 189 -8.14 -7.42 -8.16
CA MET A 189 -7.50 -6.24 -8.72
C MET A 189 -8.56 -5.14 -8.84
N THR A 190 -8.53 -4.18 -7.93
CA THR A 190 -9.58 -3.18 -7.78
C THR A 190 -9.12 -1.80 -8.16
N ILE A 191 -9.90 -1.11 -9.01
CA ILE A 191 -9.80 0.31 -9.27
C ILE A 191 -11.17 0.92 -9.01
N ASN A 192 -11.39 1.38 -7.78
CA ASN A 192 -12.63 1.99 -7.33
C ASN A 192 -12.42 3.48 -7.10
N VAL A 193 -12.62 4.31 -8.12
CA VAL A 193 -12.38 5.74 -8.02
C VAL A 193 -13.57 6.48 -7.43
N GLY A 194 -13.38 7.03 -6.25
CA GLY A 194 -14.27 7.95 -5.57
C GLY A 194 -13.64 9.34 -5.41
N ASP A 195 -14.33 10.25 -4.75
CA ASP A 195 -13.83 11.55 -4.30
C ASP A 195 -13.03 12.34 -5.33
N HIS A 196 -13.57 12.49 -6.56
CA HIS A 196 -12.97 13.22 -7.68
C HIS A 196 -11.65 12.62 -8.22
N ASN A 197 -11.25 11.43 -7.82
CA ASN A 197 -10.10 10.76 -8.41
C ASN A 197 -10.28 10.50 -9.90
N LEU A 198 -9.17 10.52 -10.63
CA LEU A 198 -9.04 9.95 -11.97
C LEU A 198 -7.95 8.88 -11.92
N ALA A 199 -8.27 7.64 -12.29
CA ALA A 199 -7.28 6.58 -12.46
C ALA A 199 -6.98 6.37 -13.94
N GLN A 200 -5.70 6.42 -14.33
CA GLN A 200 -5.31 6.25 -15.74
C GLN A 200 -3.93 5.62 -15.92
N ASN A 201 -3.71 5.00 -17.09
CA ASN A 201 -2.43 4.39 -17.46
C ASN A 201 -1.97 3.35 -16.43
N ILE A 202 -2.85 2.41 -16.07
CA ILE A 202 -2.56 1.36 -15.09
C ILE A 202 -2.48 0.03 -15.82
N THR A 203 -1.41 -0.71 -15.55
CA THR A 203 -1.15 -2.02 -16.19
C THR A 203 -1.00 -3.12 -15.15
N PHE A 204 -1.71 -4.21 -15.38
CA PHE A 204 -1.55 -5.48 -14.70
C PHE A 204 -0.97 -6.49 -15.71
N GLU A 205 0.23 -7.00 -15.44
CA GLU A 205 0.98 -7.86 -16.34
C GLU A 205 1.47 -9.11 -15.60
N ASP A 206 1.24 -10.29 -16.15
CA ASP A 206 1.63 -11.56 -15.53
C ASP A 206 1.09 -11.70 -14.09
N ILE A 207 -0.21 -11.54 -13.92
CA ILE A 207 -0.88 -11.73 -12.63
C ILE A 207 -1.47 -13.14 -12.57
N ARG A 208 -1.10 -13.90 -11.55
CA ARG A 208 -1.64 -15.24 -11.29
C ARG A 208 -2.49 -15.20 -10.04
N VAL A 209 -3.73 -15.66 -10.12
CA VAL A 209 -4.66 -15.72 -8.99
C VAL A 209 -4.98 -17.17 -8.72
N GLU A 210 -4.67 -17.66 -7.51
CA GLU A 210 -4.86 -19.06 -7.16
C GLU A 210 -6.27 -19.30 -6.60
N HIS A 211 -6.76 -18.44 -5.71
CA HIS A 211 -8.04 -18.63 -5.08
C HIS A 211 -8.77 -17.31 -4.83
N ILE A 212 -10.08 -17.33 -5.08
CA ILE A 212 -11.03 -16.28 -4.70
C ILE A 212 -12.12 -16.97 -3.88
N GLN A 213 -12.13 -16.72 -2.56
CA GLN A 213 -13.14 -17.29 -1.67
C GLN A 213 -14.47 -16.58 -1.88
N GLU A 214 -14.49 -15.26 -1.80
CA GLU A 214 -15.61 -14.41 -2.17
C GLU A 214 -15.08 -13.16 -2.89
N GLY A 215 -15.80 -12.71 -3.92
CA GLY A 215 -15.40 -11.56 -4.71
C GLY A 215 -15.30 -11.84 -6.21
N GLN A 216 -14.47 -11.09 -6.91
CA GLN A 216 -14.27 -11.22 -8.35
C GLN A 216 -12.82 -10.90 -8.74
N LEU A 217 -12.43 -11.36 -9.94
CA LEU A 217 -11.04 -11.23 -10.39
C LEU A 217 -10.59 -9.77 -10.49
N PHE A 218 -11.40 -8.90 -11.04
CA PHE A 218 -11.14 -7.46 -11.11
C PHE A 218 -12.43 -6.65 -11.01
N HIS A 219 -12.31 -5.45 -10.46
CA HIS A 219 -13.43 -4.54 -10.29
C HIS A 219 -12.98 -3.11 -10.64
N LEU A 220 -13.50 -2.59 -11.75
CA LEU A 220 -13.14 -1.28 -12.28
C LEU A 220 -14.39 -0.41 -12.33
N ARG A 221 -14.45 0.61 -11.50
CA ARG A 221 -15.64 1.48 -11.47
C ARG A 221 -15.35 2.90 -10.98
N VAL A 222 -16.15 3.82 -11.46
CA VAL A 222 -16.38 5.10 -10.80
C VAL A 222 -17.44 4.85 -9.74
N MET A 223 -17.13 5.15 -8.50
CA MET A 223 -17.99 4.83 -7.38
C MET A 223 -18.35 6.04 -6.53
N TYR A 224 -19.49 5.92 -5.86
CA TYR A 224 -19.87 6.71 -4.71
C TYR A 224 -20.44 5.78 -3.66
N ASN A 225 -19.62 5.35 -2.74
CA ASN A 225 -20.00 4.53 -1.60
C ASN A 225 -19.91 5.39 -0.33
N GLN A 226 -21.04 5.70 0.29
CA GLN A 226 -21.11 6.60 1.45
C GLN A 226 -20.27 6.14 2.66
N LYS A 227 -19.90 4.87 2.72
CA LYS A 227 -19.00 4.33 3.74
C LYS A 227 -17.57 4.88 3.57
N TYR A 228 -17.13 5.11 2.33
CA TYR A 228 -15.74 5.44 2.01
C TYR A 228 -15.55 6.78 1.33
N ASN A 229 -16.58 7.32 0.65
CA ASN A 229 -16.49 8.47 -0.23
C ASN A 229 -17.48 9.56 0.14
N THR A 230 -17.15 10.80 -0.20
CA THR A 230 -18.02 11.98 -0.10
C THR A 230 -18.57 12.44 -1.46
N GLY A 231 -18.02 11.89 -2.55
CA GLY A 231 -18.45 12.15 -3.92
C GLY A 231 -17.94 11.11 -4.91
N PRO A 232 -18.42 11.09 -6.15
CA PRO A 232 -17.97 10.16 -7.18
C PRO A 232 -16.58 10.52 -7.69
N GLY A 233 -15.89 9.54 -8.28
CA GLY A 233 -14.67 9.75 -9.05
C GLY A 233 -14.95 10.39 -10.41
N ARG A 234 -13.89 10.85 -11.10
CA ARG A 234 -13.93 11.46 -12.43
C ARG A 234 -13.83 10.47 -13.58
N GLY A 235 -13.25 9.29 -13.35
CA GLY A 235 -13.14 8.28 -14.40
C GLY A 235 -12.02 7.26 -14.20
N VAL A 236 -12.08 6.24 -15.05
CA VAL A 236 -11.04 5.19 -15.20
C VAL A 236 -10.69 5.12 -16.69
N ARG A 237 -9.38 5.20 -17.04
CA ARG A 237 -8.93 5.27 -18.44
C ARG A 237 -7.64 4.48 -18.64
N ASN A 238 -7.46 3.90 -19.84
CA ASN A 238 -6.22 3.21 -20.25
C ASN A 238 -5.77 2.17 -19.22
N ILE A 239 -6.66 1.24 -18.89
CA ILE A 239 -6.34 0.11 -18.02
C ILE A 239 -6.02 -1.09 -18.89
N THR A 240 -4.88 -1.73 -18.63
CA THR A 240 -4.41 -2.88 -19.42
C THR A 240 -4.22 -4.10 -18.53
N PHE A 241 -4.75 -5.23 -18.97
CA PHE A 241 -4.48 -6.56 -18.42
C PHE A 241 -3.79 -7.40 -19.49
N ARG A 242 -2.63 -7.98 -19.20
CA ARG A 242 -1.87 -8.82 -20.16
C ARG A 242 -0.97 -9.84 -19.46
#